data_9b2700acdee83e72e844194cf39eb9b1
#
_entry.id   9b2700acdee83e72e844194cf39eb9b1
#
_cell.length_a   1.000
_cell.length_b   1.000
_cell.length_c   1.000
_cell.angle_alpha   90.00
_cell.angle_beta   90.00
_cell.angle_gamma   90.00
#
_symmetry.space_group_name_H-M   'P 1'
#
loop_
_entity.id
_entity.type
_entity.pdbx_description
1 polymer ?
#
loop_
_entity_poly.entity_id
_entity_poly.type
_entity_poly.pdbx_seq_one_letter_code
_entity_poly.pdbx_strand_id
1 'polypeptide(L)'
;MLKRILEKQAVFSITLKLLAVFAQSRIFSPFSSWLAGQFAHLNLVLNKPKKAEDLNDLANTWLNLMPPDGRQYFKIQKIENNTAYAEIHLHCPLRGSGNAEACYKLMNYDRKLMSKVGGNLVVLESQSNSGKPSCLLAIRKKEDDISDLVPAHLKK
;
A
#
# COMPACT_ATOMS: atom_id res chain seq x y z
N MET A 1 15.78 -11.27 -15.65
CA MET A 1 15.76 -9.93 -16.29
C MET A 1 14.49 -9.16 -15.94
N LEU A 2 13.31 -9.66 -16.20
CA LEU A 2 12.03 -8.99 -15.89
C LEU A 2 11.89 -8.58 -14.41
N LYS A 3 12.22 -9.47 -13.45
CA LYS A 3 12.19 -9.17 -12.01
C LYS A 3 13.01 -7.93 -11.67
N ARG A 4 14.26 -7.83 -12.13
CA ARG A 4 15.15 -6.67 -11.87
C ARG A 4 14.62 -5.34 -12.42
N ILE A 5 13.83 -5.38 -13.50
CA ILE A 5 13.22 -4.19 -14.10
C ILE A 5 12.02 -3.75 -13.25
N LEU A 6 11.15 -4.70 -12.87
CA LEU A 6 9.95 -4.42 -12.09
C LEU A 6 10.25 -4.00 -10.64
N GLU A 7 11.41 -4.38 -10.11
CA GLU A 7 11.88 -4.00 -8.78
C GLU A 7 12.44 -2.57 -8.71
N LYS A 8 12.60 -1.87 -9.85
CA LYS A 8 13.09 -0.50 -9.83
C LYS A 8 12.01 0.48 -9.38
N GLN A 9 12.38 1.36 -8.46
CA GLN A 9 11.50 2.43 -7.98
C GLN A 9 10.94 3.28 -9.12
N ALA A 10 11.73 3.55 -10.17
CA ALA A 10 11.27 4.32 -11.33
C ALA A 10 10.07 3.65 -12.03
N VAL A 11 10.12 2.32 -12.23
CA VAL A 11 9.02 1.55 -12.82
C VAL A 11 7.80 1.57 -11.90
N PHE A 12 8.00 1.38 -10.60
CA PHE A 12 6.94 1.49 -9.59
C PHE A 12 6.28 2.87 -9.62
N SER A 13 7.07 3.95 -9.66
CA SER A 13 6.55 5.33 -9.70
C SER A 13 5.78 5.64 -10.99
N ILE A 14 6.24 5.15 -12.14
CA ILE A 14 5.51 5.30 -13.41
C ILE A 14 4.19 4.54 -13.34
N THR A 15 4.20 3.30 -12.88
CA THR A 15 2.99 2.48 -12.71
C THR A 15 2.00 3.16 -11.77
N LEU A 16 2.48 3.70 -10.64
CA LEU A 16 1.67 4.45 -9.69
C LEU A 16 1.01 5.68 -10.32
N LYS A 17 1.75 6.44 -11.14
CA LYS A 17 1.20 7.62 -11.85
C LYS A 17 0.11 7.21 -12.84
N LEU A 18 0.32 6.16 -13.62
CA LEU A 18 -0.68 5.65 -14.56
C LEU A 18 -1.94 5.18 -13.84
N LEU A 19 -1.78 4.39 -12.79
CA LEU A 19 -2.90 3.93 -11.96
C LEU A 19 -3.66 5.08 -11.31
N ALA A 20 -2.98 6.15 -10.89
CA ALA A 20 -3.61 7.34 -10.30
C ALA A 20 -4.52 8.07 -11.29
N VAL A 21 -4.11 8.17 -12.56
CA VAL A 21 -4.95 8.77 -13.63
C VAL A 21 -6.23 7.95 -13.79
N PHE A 22 -6.13 6.63 -13.88
CA PHE A 22 -7.31 5.76 -13.98
C PHE A 22 -8.18 5.78 -12.72
N ALA A 23 -7.56 5.84 -11.53
CA ALA A 23 -8.28 5.84 -10.25
C ALA A 23 -9.13 7.10 -10.05
N GLN A 24 -8.75 8.24 -10.63
CA GLN A 24 -9.51 9.49 -10.61
C GLN A 24 -10.70 9.50 -11.57
N SER A 25 -10.66 8.67 -12.60
CA SER A 25 -11.76 8.56 -13.57
C SER A 25 -12.91 7.74 -13.00
N ARG A 26 -14.15 8.27 -13.04
CA ARG A 26 -15.34 7.53 -12.60
C ARG A 26 -15.54 6.22 -13.38
N ILE A 27 -15.21 6.23 -14.67
CA ILE A 27 -15.43 5.10 -15.57
C ILE A 27 -14.34 4.02 -15.38
N PHE A 28 -13.07 4.45 -15.25
CA PHE A 28 -11.93 3.54 -15.19
C PHE A 28 -11.47 3.18 -13.76
N SER A 29 -12.11 3.72 -12.75
CA SER A 29 -11.70 3.53 -11.36
C SER A 29 -11.80 2.07 -10.87
N PRO A 30 -12.80 1.24 -11.25
CA PRO A 30 -12.80 -0.19 -10.92
C PRO A 30 -11.65 -0.93 -11.60
N PHE A 31 -11.30 -0.54 -12.82
CA PHE A 31 -10.17 -1.10 -13.56
C PHE A 31 -8.83 -0.80 -12.88
N SER A 32 -8.64 0.41 -12.33
CA SER A 32 -7.41 0.75 -11.60
C SER A 32 -7.19 -0.12 -10.36
N SER A 33 -8.26 -0.39 -9.61
CA SER A 33 -8.20 -1.27 -8.43
C SER A 33 -7.88 -2.72 -8.83
N TRP A 34 -8.51 -3.21 -9.89
CA TRP A 34 -8.22 -4.54 -10.43
C TRP A 34 -6.76 -4.63 -10.89
N LEU A 35 -6.28 -3.64 -11.66
CA LEU A 35 -4.92 -3.62 -12.19
C LEU A 35 -3.88 -3.53 -11.06
N ALA A 36 -4.11 -2.71 -10.03
CA ALA A 36 -3.28 -2.67 -8.84
C ALA A 36 -3.19 -4.07 -8.18
N GLY A 37 -4.31 -4.80 -8.13
CA GLY A 37 -4.35 -6.18 -7.65
C GLY A 37 -3.54 -7.16 -8.52
N GLN A 38 -3.50 -6.97 -9.85
CA GLN A 38 -2.69 -7.80 -10.76
C GLN A 38 -1.18 -7.54 -10.55
N PHE A 39 -0.77 -6.28 -10.36
CA PHE A 39 0.62 -5.96 -10.02
C PHE A 39 1.03 -6.56 -8.68
N ALA A 40 0.14 -6.53 -7.68
CA ALA A 40 0.39 -7.21 -6.40
C ALA A 40 0.57 -8.73 -6.60
N HIS A 41 -0.30 -9.35 -7.40
CA HIS A 41 -0.18 -10.78 -7.72
C HIS A 41 1.16 -11.10 -8.40
N LEU A 42 1.55 -10.31 -9.39
CA LEU A 42 2.83 -10.48 -10.07
C LEU A 42 4.01 -10.36 -9.09
N ASN A 43 3.98 -9.37 -8.20
CA ASN A 43 4.99 -9.20 -7.15
C ASN A 43 5.09 -10.46 -6.27
N LEU A 44 3.94 -10.98 -5.82
CA LEU A 44 3.88 -12.19 -5.00
C LEU A 44 4.44 -13.44 -5.71
N VAL A 45 4.13 -13.61 -6.99
CA VAL A 45 4.66 -14.71 -7.80
C VAL A 45 6.19 -14.62 -7.95
N LEU A 46 6.71 -13.41 -8.14
CA LEU A 46 8.14 -13.18 -8.35
C LEU A 46 8.95 -13.29 -7.04
N ASN A 47 8.40 -12.84 -5.92
CA ASN A 47 9.11 -12.79 -4.65
C ASN A 47 8.80 -13.99 -3.74
N LYS A 48 7.67 -14.69 -3.95
CA LYS A 48 7.22 -15.88 -3.20
C LYS A 48 7.36 -15.70 -1.68
N PRO A 49 6.82 -14.61 -1.09
CA PRO A 49 6.95 -14.38 0.33
C PRO A 49 6.25 -15.50 1.11
N LYS A 50 6.82 -15.86 2.25
CA LYS A 50 6.16 -16.75 3.19
C LYS A 50 5.05 -16.00 3.93
N LYS A 51 4.11 -16.75 4.51
CA LYS A 51 3.14 -16.19 5.46
C LYS A 51 3.92 -15.75 6.70
N ALA A 52 3.63 -14.56 7.19
CA ALA A 52 4.27 -14.01 8.37
C ALA A 52 3.91 -14.80 9.65
N GLU A 53 4.86 -14.97 10.53
CA GLU A 53 4.70 -15.71 11.79
C GLU A 53 4.12 -14.78 12.88
N ASP A 54 4.61 -13.56 12.93
CA ASP A 54 4.17 -12.56 13.90
C ASP A 54 4.02 -11.17 13.27
N LEU A 55 3.68 -10.16 14.07
CA LEU A 55 3.45 -8.80 13.60
C LEU A 55 4.74 -8.10 13.14
N ASN A 56 5.90 -8.38 13.77
CA ASN A 56 7.19 -7.83 13.34
C ASN A 56 7.57 -8.40 11.97
N ASP A 57 7.43 -9.72 11.81
CA ASP A 57 7.68 -10.39 10.54
C ASP A 57 6.73 -9.88 9.45
N LEU A 58 5.47 -9.66 9.78
CA LEU A 58 4.47 -9.11 8.87
C LEU A 58 4.86 -7.70 8.38
N ALA A 59 5.28 -6.82 9.28
CA ALA A 59 5.72 -5.46 8.96
C ALA A 59 7.01 -5.48 8.10
N ASN A 60 7.97 -6.33 8.44
CA ASN A 60 9.20 -6.50 7.66
C ASN A 60 8.92 -7.12 6.29
N THR A 61 7.99 -8.06 6.21
CA THR A 61 7.58 -8.66 4.92
C THR A 61 6.99 -7.60 4.01
N TRP A 62 6.14 -6.69 4.53
CA TRP A 62 5.65 -5.56 3.74
C TRP A 62 6.79 -4.70 3.19
N LEU A 63 7.76 -4.29 4.03
CA LEU A 63 8.93 -3.54 3.57
C LEU A 63 9.73 -4.28 2.50
N ASN A 64 9.90 -5.59 2.65
CA ASN A 64 10.68 -6.42 1.73
C ASN A 64 10.00 -6.59 0.36
N LEU A 65 8.68 -6.43 0.29
CA LEU A 65 7.91 -6.46 -0.95
C LEU A 65 7.94 -5.12 -1.71
N MET A 66 8.45 -4.04 -1.07
CA MET A 66 8.63 -2.75 -1.73
C MET A 66 9.89 -2.76 -2.61
N PRO A 67 9.95 -1.89 -3.65
CA PRO A 67 11.12 -1.80 -4.53
C PRO A 67 12.41 -1.57 -3.72
N PRO A 68 13.46 -2.37 -3.90
CA PRO A 68 14.69 -2.27 -3.09
C PRO A 68 15.33 -0.87 -3.11
N ASP A 69 15.38 -0.22 -4.27
CA ASP A 69 15.94 1.12 -4.46
C ASP A 69 15.00 2.24 -3.98
N GLY A 70 13.73 1.93 -3.75
CA GLY A 70 12.72 2.85 -3.21
C GLY A 70 12.36 2.60 -1.75
N ARG A 71 12.91 1.56 -1.12
CA ARG A 71 12.52 1.12 0.23
C ARG A 71 12.72 2.21 1.29
N GLN A 72 13.64 3.13 1.11
CA GLN A 72 13.88 4.29 1.98
C GLN A 72 12.64 5.19 2.17
N TYR A 73 11.66 5.12 1.25
CA TYR A 73 10.41 5.88 1.35
C TYR A 73 9.33 5.17 2.18
N PHE A 74 9.60 3.95 2.64
CA PHE A 74 8.67 3.13 3.42
C PHE A 74 9.29 2.86 4.79
N LYS A 75 8.57 3.19 5.86
CA LYS A 75 9.11 3.12 7.22
C LYS A 75 8.12 2.49 8.17
N ILE A 76 8.59 1.59 9.04
CA ILE A 76 7.84 1.20 10.23
C ILE A 76 8.17 2.21 11.31
N GLN A 77 7.16 2.89 11.85
CA GLN A 77 7.32 3.91 12.88
C GLN A 77 7.36 3.31 14.28
N LYS A 78 6.40 2.43 14.56
CA LYS A 78 6.28 1.76 15.85
C LYS A 78 5.39 0.54 15.74
N ILE A 79 5.52 -0.35 16.72
CA ILE A 79 4.61 -1.49 16.90
C ILE A 79 4.08 -1.41 18.33
N GLU A 80 2.77 -1.28 18.47
CA GLU A 80 2.07 -1.22 19.75
C GLU A 80 0.65 -1.73 19.64
N ASN A 81 0.09 -2.30 20.71
CA ASN A 81 -1.31 -2.75 20.76
C ASN A 81 -1.73 -3.58 19.55
N ASN A 82 -0.95 -4.62 19.20
CA ASN A 82 -1.15 -5.49 18.03
C ASN A 82 -1.23 -4.76 16.69
N THR A 83 -0.68 -3.55 16.59
CA THR A 83 -0.66 -2.75 15.36
C THR A 83 0.76 -2.29 15.04
N ALA A 84 1.22 -2.55 13.83
CA ALA A 84 2.40 -1.93 13.27
C ALA A 84 1.97 -0.68 12.49
N TYR A 85 2.44 0.48 12.93
CA TYR A 85 2.24 1.76 12.26
C TYR A 85 3.37 2.00 11.27
N ALA A 86 3.00 2.28 10.03
CA ALA A 86 3.95 2.49 8.94
C ALA A 86 3.66 3.79 8.20
N GLU A 87 4.68 4.34 7.57
CA GLU A 87 4.55 5.53 6.72
C GLU A 87 5.08 5.28 5.32
N ILE A 88 4.42 5.92 4.34
CA ILE A 88 4.86 6.00 2.96
C ILE A 88 5.20 7.46 2.64
N HIS A 89 6.47 7.74 2.44
CA HIS A 89 7.00 9.07 2.07
C HIS A 89 7.20 9.24 0.56
N LEU A 90 6.94 8.20 -0.24
CA LEU A 90 6.98 8.32 -1.69
C LEU A 90 5.94 9.36 -2.14
N HIS A 91 6.34 10.27 -3.04
CA HIS A 91 5.42 11.28 -3.55
C HIS A 91 4.24 10.64 -4.25
N CYS A 92 3.04 10.86 -3.70
CA CYS A 92 1.80 10.35 -4.28
C CYS A 92 1.28 11.32 -5.37
N PRO A 93 0.97 10.83 -6.58
CA PRO A 93 0.37 11.66 -7.63
C PRO A 93 -1.02 12.19 -7.26
N LEU A 94 -1.66 11.64 -6.22
CA LEU A 94 -2.96 12.11 -5.69
C LEU A 94 -2.81 13.12 -4.54
N ARG A 95 -1.58 13.52 -4.14
CA ARG A 95 -1.37 14.43 -3.00
C ARG A 95 -2.18 15.71 -3.17
N GLY A 96 -2.96 16.07 -2.14
CA GLY A 96 -3.75 17.28 -2.12
C GLY A 96 -4.94 17.31 -3.09
N SER A 97 -5.26 16.20 -3.76
CA SER A 97 -6.40 16.13 -4.68
C SER A 97 -7.76 16.10 -3.99
N GLY A 98 -7.81 15.83 -2.68
CA GLY A 98 -9.05 15.57 -1.94
C GLY A 98 -9.68 14.20 -2.26
N ASN A 99 -9.12 13.43 -3.20
CA ASN A 99 -9.71 12.18 -3.68
C ASN A 99 -9.23 10.96 -2.88
N ALA A 100 -9.73 10.82 -1.64
CA ALA A 100 -9.39 9.68 -0.78
C ALA A 100 -9.89 8.33 -1.33
N GLU A 101 -10.97 8.34 -2.11
CA GLU A 101 -11.49 7.13 -2.77
C GLU A 101 -10.53 6.63 -3.85
N ALA A 102 -9.95 7.50 -4.66
CA ALA A 102 -8.91 7.12 -5.62
C ALA A 102 -7.67 6.54 -4.91
N CYS A 103 -7.26 7.15 -3.78
CA CYS A 103 -6.20 6.59 -2.94
C CYS A 103 -6.55 5.18 -2.45
N TYR A 104 -7.77 4.98 -1.95
CA TYR A 104 -8.23 3.67 -1.50
C TYR A 104 -8.09 2.60 -2.60
N LYS A 105 -8.43 2.94 -3.85
CA LYS A 105 -8.30 2.03 -5.00
C LYS A 105 -6.84 1.72 -5.35
N LEU A 106 -5.95 2.70 -5.32
CA LEU A 106 -4.52 2.48 -5.53
C LEU A 106 -3.92 1.57 -4.47
N MET A 107 -4.27 1.79 -3.20
CA MET A 107 -3.79 0.99 -2.07
C MET A 107 -4.32 -0.45 -2.07
N ASN A 108 -5.12 -0.84 -3.07
CA ASN A 108 -5.48 -2.24 -3.29
C ASN A 108 -4.25 -3.13 -3.56
N TYR A 109 -3.18 -2.55 -4.12
CA TYR A 109 -1.88 -3.22 -4.25
C TYR A 109 -1.38 -3.71 -2.87
N ASP A 110 -1.22 -2.81 -1.92
CA ASP A 110 -0.70 -3.12 -0.59
C ASP A 110 -1.64 -4.04 0.20
N ARG A 111 -2.96 -3.80 0.14
CA ARG A 111 -3.95 -4.67 0.79
C ARG A 111 -3.90 -6.10 0.26
N LYS A 112 -3.73 -6.29 -1.04
CA LYS A 112 -3.59 -7.61 -1.67
C LYS A 112 -2.30 -8.31 -1.23
N LEU A 113 -1.17 -7.60 -1.19
CA LEU A 113 0.09 -8.14 -0.69
C LEU A 113 -0.09 -8.62 0.75
N MET A 114 -0.59 -7.76 1.63
CA MET A 114 -0.75 -8.07 3.05
C MET A 114 -1.72 -9.22 3.30
N SER A 115 -2.85 -9.25 2.60
CA SER A 115 -3.82 -10.34 2.71
C SER A 115 -3.22 -11.72 2.37
N LYS A 116 -2.25 -11.78 1.46
CA LYS A 116 -1.59 -13.03 1.05
C LYS A 116 -0.54 -13.51 2.05
N VAL A 117 0.09 -12.59 2.76
CA VAL A 117 1.13 -12.91 3.76
C VAL A 117 0.56 -12.98 5.19
N GLY A 118 -0.74 -12.89 5.36
CA GLY A 118 -1.41 -13.10 6.65
C GLY A 118 -1.73 -11.83 7.42
N GLY A 119 -1.90 -10.68 6.74
CA GLY A 119 -2.22 -9.41 7.38
C GLY A 119 -3.35 -8.63 6.75
N ASN A 120 -3.81 -7.62 7.48
CA ASN A 120 -4.67 -6.54 7.05
C ASN A 120 -3.87 -5.25 7.01
N LEU A 121 -4.18 -4.37 6.04
CA LEU A 121 -3.59 -3.04 5.93
C LEU A 121 -4.70 -2.00 5.78
N VAL A 122 -4.69 -1.00 6.65
CA VAL A 122 -5.62 0.12 6.64
C VAL A 122 -4.84 1.43 6.49
N VAL A 123 -5.23 2.27 5.53
CA VAL A 123 -4.69 3.63 5.40
C VAL A 123 -5.43 4.52 6.37
N LEU A 124 -4.76 4.99 7.43
CA LEU A 124 -5.33 5.86 8.45
C LEU A 124 -5.33 7.33 8.03
N GLU A 125 -4.29 7.74 7.28
CA GLU A 125 -4.15 9.09 6.75
C GLU A 125 -3.49 9.02 5.38
N SER A 126 -4.05 9.69 4.38
CA SER A 126 -3.52 9.65 3.03
C SER A 126 -3.04 11.03 2.57
N GLN A 127 -1.99 11.06 1.76
CA GLN A 127 -1.52 12.28 1.12
C GLN A 127 -2.62 12.95 0.27
N SER A 128 -3.61 12.20 -0.21
CA SER A 128 -4.67 12.73 -1.08
C SER A 128 -5.61 13.68 -0.34
N ASN A 129 -6.04 13.33 0.87
CA ASN A 129 -6.98 14.15 1.64
C ASN A 129 -6.29 15.03 2.69
N SER A 130 -5.14 14.62 3.22
CA SER A 130 -4.40 15.40 4.22
C SER A 130 -3.49 16.47 3.59
N GLY A 131 -3.04 16.28 2.34
CA GLY A 131 -2.01 17.10 1.72
C GLY A 131 -0.61 16.93 2.32
N LYS A 132 -0.46 16.11 3.39
CA LYS A 132 0.80 15.84 4.06
C LYS A 132 1.81 15.13 3.15
N PRO A 133 3.11 15.19 3.48
CA PRO A 133 4.15 14.55 2.69
C PRO A 133 4.20 13.02 2.83
N SER A 134 3.43 12.44 3.75
CA SER A 134 3.37 10.99 3.98
C SER A 134 1.94 10.48 4.14
N CYS A 135 1.76 9.18 3.90
CA CYS A 135 0.58 8.43 4.33
C CYS A 135 0.89 7.72 5.64
N LEU A 136 -0.09 7.61 6.54
CA LEU A 136 -0.03 6.77 7.74
C LEU A 136 -0.85 5.50 7.53
N LEU A 137 -0.24 4.36 7.82
CA LEU A 137 -0.83 3.03 7.67
C LEU A 137 -0.89 2.32 9.01
N ALA A 138 -1.87 1.47 9.19
CA ALA A 138 -1.93 0.46 10.24
C ALA A 138 -1.90 -0.93 9.61
N ILE A 139 -1.03 -1.79 10.12
CA ILE A 139 -0.89 -3.19 9.73
C ILE A 139 -1.21 -4.04 10.95
N ARG A 140 -2.13 -5.01 10.79
CA ARG A 140 -2.49 -6.02 11.81
C ARG A 140 -2.47 -7.40 11.20
N LYS A 141 -2.36 -8.42 12.04
CA LYS A 141 -2.55 -9.80 11.60
C LYS A 141 -3.98 -10.00 11.11
N LYS A 142 -4.18 -10.95 10.22
CA LYS A 142 -5.49 -11.17 9.58
C LYS A 142 -6.60 -11.55 10.56
N GLU A 143 -6.24 -12.24 11.64
CA GLU A 143 -7.14 -12.66 12.72
C GLU A 143 -7.49 -11.54 13.70
N ASP A 144 -6.72 -10.44 13.71
CA ASP A 144 -6.97 -9.33 14.63
C ASP A 144 -8.13 -8.45 14.14
N ASP A 145 -8.92 -7.94 15.07
CA ASP A 145 -9.98 -6.99 14.78
C ASP A 145 -9.40 -5.67 14.25
N ILE A 146 -10.02 -5.11 13.24
CA ILE A 146 -9.65 -3.81 12.62
C ILE A 146 -10.80 -2.80 12.69
N SER A 147 -11.87 -3.08 13.43
CA SER A 147 -13.08 -2.23 13.50
C SER A 147 -12.83 -0.86 14.14
N ASP A 148 -11.81 -0.74 14.98
CA ASP A 148 -11.35 0.50 15.60
C ASP A 148 -10.48 1.37 14.66
N LEU A 149 -10.04 0.82 13.53
CA LEU A 149 -9.22 1.53 12.55
C LEU A 149 -10.10 2.24 11.52
N VAL A 150 -10.21 3.54 11.62
CA VAL A 150 -11.01 4.33 10.67
C VAL A 150 -10.22 4.63 9.39
N PRO A 151 -10.58 4.02 8.23
CA PRO A 151 -9.88 4.25 6.97
C PRO A 151 -10.00 5.71 6.50
N ALA A 152 -8.93 6.24 5.89
CA ALA A 152 -8.86 7.62 5.43
C ALA A 152 -9.99 8.01 4.46
N HIS A 153 -10.45 7.10 3.61
CA HIS A 153 -11.53 7.34 2.65
C HIS A 153 -12.94 7.40 3.29
N LEU A 154 -13.08 6.95 4.54
CA LEU A 154 -14.33 7.03 5.31
C LEU A 154 -14.35 8.24 6.27
N LYS A 155 -13.22 8.94 6.43
CA LYS A 155 -13.15 10.16 7.25
C LYS A 155 -13.83 11.31 6.48
N LYS A 156 -14.77 11.97 7.15
CA LYS A 156 -15.42 13.21 6.66
C LYS A 156 -14.54 14.43 6.91
#